data_ff915d8671deece70d2a44c197384cec
#
_entry.id   ff915d8671deece70d2a44c197384cec
#
_cell.length_a   1.000
_cell.length_b   1.000
_cell.length_c   1.000
_cell.angle_alpha   90.00
_cell.angle_beta   90.00
_cell.angle_gamma   90.00
#
_symmetry.space_group_name_H-M   'P 1'
#
loop_
_entity.id
_entity.type
_entity.pdbx_description
1 polymer ?
#
loop_
_entity_poly.entity_id
_entity_poly.type
_entity_poly.pdbx_seq_one_letter_code
_entity_poly.pdbx_strand_id
1 'polypeptide(L)'
;MEAAELRYNWADPDVYETFIGRWSEHLASPFLTRANIAPGSRVLDVACGTGVLSKALAEAGAHVIGVDASEGYLEGARRRRSHPNIAYEHGDVRHMRFDTDFFDAAVSTLALDVIPEIEQVVAEMKRVTRPGGVVASAVTQFLGGMPAFDLVINTGAVLETDFDRLRSMRAGRQLFWPNGQATLWRKIGLVDVTEIPVVVDCEYASFADYWATFTDGPGSTTSTLMALSDDARGSIEQHVRAGYLVGLPDGPRSFPMMFRVVRGLVPA
;
A
#
# COMPACT_ATOMS: atom_id res chain seq x y z
N MET A 1 15.12 5.33 22.03
CA MET A 1 15.17 6.08 20.77
C MET A 1 13.84 5.82 20.09
N GLU A 2 12.96 6.83 20.12
CA GLU A 2 11.66 6.77 19.49
C GLU A 2 11.86 6.45 17.99
N ALA A 3 11.08 5.50 17.51
CA ALA A 3 10.98 5.24 16.08
C ALA A 3 10.55 6.56 15.43
N ALA A 4 11.39 7.10 14.53
CA ALA A 4 11.01 8.23 13.73
C ALA A 4 9.70 7.83 13.03
N GLU A 5 8.59 8.38 13.49
CA GLU A 5 7.29 8.20 12.87
C GLU A 5 7.46 8.50 11.39
N LEU A 6 7.15 7.53 10.55
CA LEU A 6 7.00 7.73 9.13
C LEU A 6 5.84 8.71 8.95
N ARG A 7 6.13 10.01 8.98
CA ARG A 7 5.11 11.05 8.77
C ARG A 7 4.76 11.05 7.29
N TYR A 8 3.76 10.27 6.95
CA TYR A 8 3.09 10.43 5.67
C TYR A 8 2.31 11.75 5.72
N ASN A 9 2.48 12.58 4.70
CA ASN A 9 1.63 13.76 4.55
C ASN A 9 0.26 13.31 3.97
N TRP A 10 -0.66 12.96 4.85
CA TRP A 10 -2.01 12.47 4.53
C TRP A 10 -2.95 13.55 4.00
N ALA A 11 -2.45 14.70 3.56
CA ALA A 11 -3.29 15.88 3.39
C ALA A 11 -3.89 16.03 1.98
N ASP A 12 -3.24 15.53 0.92
CA ASP A 12 -3.62 15.84 -0.45
C ASP A 12 -3.98 14.57 -1.25
N PRO A 13 -5.28 14.36 -1.58
CA PRO A 13 -5.72 13.21 -2.37
C PRO A 13 -5.20 13.24 -3.81
N ASP A 14 -4.88 14.40 -4.38
CA ASP A 14 -4.38 14.51 -5.74
C ASP A 14 -2.91 14.08 -5.83
N VAL A 15 -2.11 14.44 -4.83
CA VAL A 15 -0.73 13.94 -4.67
C VAL A 15 -0.74 12.42 -4.44
N TYR A 16 -1.68 11.90 -3.64
CA TYR A 16 -1.84 10.46 -3.44
C TYR A 16 -2.10 9.73 -4.77
N GLU A 17 -2.99 10.26 -5.62
CA GLU A 17 -3.33 9.64 -6.91
C GLU A 17 -2.13 9.59 -7.87
N THR A 18 -1.32 10.64 -7.93
CA THR A 18 -0.13 10.65 -8.79
C THR A 18 0.97 9.72 -8.31
N PHE A 19 0.97 9.39 -7.00
CA PHE A 19 1.96 8.52 -6.38
C PHE A 19 1.43 7.08 -6.23
N ILE A 20 0.57 6.81 -5.25
CA ILE A 20 0.07 5.45 -4.96
C ILE A 20 -1.03 5.03 -5.95
N GLY A 21 -1.87 5.95 -6.40
CA GLY A 21 -2.90 5.71 -7.40
C GLY A 21 -2.37 5.05 -8.65
N ARG A 22 -1.17 5.45 -9.09
CA ARG A 22 -0.48 4.95 -10.29
C ARG A 22 -0.40 3.41 -10.34
N TRP A 23 -0.14 2.74 -9.23
CA TRP A 23 -0.06 1.26 -9.20
C TRP A 23 -1.21 0.59 -8.44
N SER A 24 -1.92 1.30 -7.57
CA SER A 24 -3.04 0.72 -6.83
C SER A 24 -4.18 0.30 -7.75
N GLU A 25 -4.42 1.03 -8.84
CA GLU A 25 -5.41 0.65 -9.85
C GLU A 25 -5.03 -0.67 -10.55
N HIS A 26 -3.76 -0.85 -10.90
CA HIS A 26 -3.25 -2.10 -11.48
C HIS A 26 -3.29 -3.28 -10.50
N LEU A 27 -3.17 -3.01 -9.20
CA LEU A 27 -3.23 -4.02 -8.15
C LEU A 27 -4.66 -4.52 -7.88
N ALA A 28 -5.68 -3.68 -8.06
CA ALA A 28 -7.06 -3.98 -7.66
C ALA A 28 -7.60 -5.29 -8.27
N SER A 29 -7.50 -5.46 -9.59
CA SER A 29 -8.00 -6.65 -10.28
C SER A 29 -7.29 -7.95 -9.85
N PRO A 30 -5.96 -8.07 -9.85
CA PRO A 30 -5.30 -9.27 -9.35
C PRO A 30 -5.53 -9.50 -7.86
N PHE A 31 -5.69 -8.46 -7.04
CA PHE A 31 -6.08 -8.61 -5.64
C PHE A 31 -7.46 -9.25 -5.50
N LEU A 32 -8.48 -8.74 -6.21
CA LEU A 32 -9.84 -9.31 -6.19
C LEU A 32 -9.85 -10.79 -6.58
N THR A 33 -9.12 -11.15 -7.62
CA THR A 33 -8.98 -12.55 -8.06
C THR A 33 -8.44 -13.44 -6.93
N ARG A 34 -7.52 -12.94 -6.12
CA ARG A 34 -6.90 -13.70 -5.02
C ARG A 34 -7.71 -13.68 -3.74
N ALA A 35 -8.34 -12.55 -3.43
CA ALA A 35 -9.26 -12.45 -2.29
C ALA A 35 -10.47 -13.37 -2.46
N ASN A 36 -10.92 -13.60 -3.69
CA ASN A 36 -12.02 -14.50 -4.06
C ASN A 36 -13.28 -14.20 -3.24
N ILE A 37 -13.73 -12.94 -3.30
CA ILE A 37 -14.93 -12.45 -2.63
C ILE A 37 -16.13 -12.63 -3.56
N ALA A 38 -17.20 -13.23 -3.07
CA ALA A 38 -18.40 -13.46 -3.88
C ALA A 38 -19.17 -12.17 -4.16
N PRO A 39 -19.78 -11.98 -5.34
CA PRO A 39 -20.74 -10.91 -5.58
C PRO A 39 -21.87 -10.92 -4.54
N GLY A 40 -22.38 -9.74 -4.18
CA GLY A 40 -23.40 -9.57 -3.13
C GLY A 40 -22.84 -9.55 -1.70
N SER A 41 -21.54 -9.83 -1.49
CA SER A 41 -20.92 -9.78 -0.17
C SER A 41 -20.92 -8.37 0.40
N ARG A 42 -21.09 -8.26 1.73
CA ARG A 42 -20.78 -7.03 2.50
C ARG A 42 -19.28 -7.02 2.81
N VAL A 43 -18.58 -6.03 2.31
CA VAL A 43 -17.12 -5.93 2.40
C VAL A 43 -16.71 -4.65 3.11
N LEU A 44 -15.79 -4.79 4.07
CA LEU A 44 -15.10 -3.67 4.69
C LEU A 44 -13.77 -3.45 3.97
N ASP A 45 -13.57 -2.25 3.43
CA ASP A 45 -12.28 -1.81 2.89
C ASP A 45 -11.57 -0.96 3.95
N VAL A 46 -10.54 -1.52 4.57
CA VAL A 46 -9.84 -1.01 5.75
C VAL A 46 -8.68 -0.12 5.33
N ALA A 47 -8.70 1.13 5.76
CA ALA A 47 -7.82 2.20 5.31
C ALA A 47 -7.92 2.37 3.78
N CYS A 48 -9.14 2.67 3.33
CA CYS A 48 -9.52 2.65 1.91
C CYS A 48 -8.87 3.77 1.07
N GLY A 49 -8.26 4.77 1.72
CA GLY A 49 -7.64 5.90 1.05
C GLY A 49 -8.62 6.63 0.13
N THR A 50 -8.23 6.82 -1.12
CA THR A 50 -9.06 7.45 -2.16
C THR A 50 -10.06 6.49 -2.83
N GLY A 51 -10.21 5.25 -2.32
CA GLY A 51 -11.29 4.33 -2.68
C GLY A 51 -11.05 3.46 -3.93
N VAL A 52 -9.82 3.26 -4.37
CA VAL A 52 -9.50 2.44 -5.55
C VAL A 52 -10.04 1.01 -5.39
N LEU A 53 -9.71 0.36 -4.28
CA LEU A 53 -10.17 -1.01 -4.02
C LEU A 53 -11.67 -1.04 -3.77
N SER A 54 -12.22 -0.07 -3.02
CA SER A 54 -13.66 0.05 -2.78
C SER A 54 -14.46 0.06 -4.08
N LYS A 55 -14.00 0.85 -5.08
CA LYS A 55 -14.66 0.92 -6.38
C LYS A 55 -14.58 -0.42 -7.13
N ALA A 56 -13.41 -1.03 -7.19
CA ALA A 56 -13.24 -2.32 -7.87
C ALA A 56 -14.10 -3.44 -7.23
N LEU A 57 -14.23 -3.46 -5.90
CA LEU A 57 -15.12 -4.37 -5.17
C LEU A 57 -16.59 -4.14 -5.52
N ALA A 58 -17.03 -2.88 -5.56
CA ALA A 58 -18.41 -2.56 -5.90
C ALA A 58 -18.76 -2.87 -7.35
N GLU A 59 -17.84 -2.63 -8.29
CA GLU A 59 -17.97 -3.02 -9.70
C GLU A 59 -18.00 -4.54 -9.88
N ALA A 60 -17.36 -5.29 -8.98
CA ALA A 60 -17.47 -6.76 -8.89
C ALA A 60 -18.76 -7.24 -8.19
N GLY A 61 -19.65 -6.32 -7.80
CA GLY A 61 -20.97 -6.62 -7.22
C GLY A 61 -21.02 -6.67 -5.70
N ALA A 62 -19.99 -6.27 -4.98
CA ALA A 62 -20.00 -6.20 -3.52
C ALA A 62 -20.73 -4.94 -3.01
N HIS A 63 -21.20 -5.00 -1.75
CA HIS A 63 -21.63 -3.83 -0.96
C HIS A 63 -20.49 -3.44 -0.04
N VAL A 64 -19.92 -2.24 -0.24
CA VAL A 64 -18.66 -1.83 0.38
C VAL A 64 -18.86 -0.71 1.39
N ILE A 65 -18.23 -0.85 2.55
CA ILE A 65 -17.97 0.26 3.46
C ILE A 65 -16.46 0.48 3.46
N GLY A 66 -16.01 1.64 2.96
CA GLY A 66 -14.61 2.05 3.03
C GLY A 66 -14.38 2.92 4.27
N VAL A 67 -13.41 2.56 5.10
CA VAL A 67 -13.04 3.32 6.29
C VAL A 67 -11.63 3.85 6.16
N ASP A 68 -11.43 5.14 6.44
CA ASP A 68 -10.12 5.77 6.50
C ASP A 68 -10.06 6.82 7.61
N ALA A 69 -8.88 7.06 8.15
CA ALA A 69 -8.64 8.11 9.16
C ALA A 69 -8.45 9.50 8.55
N SER A 70 -8.26 9.61 7.24
CA SER A 70 -8.07 10.86 6.52
C SER A 70 -9.36 11.32 5.85
N GLU A 71 -10.01 12.35 6.40
CA GLU A 71 -11.19 12.93 5.76
C GLU A 71 -10.88 13.49 4.37
N GLY A 72 -9.66 14.03 4.15
CA GLY A 72 -9.23 14.50 2.83
C GLY A 72 -9.19 13.38 1.78
N TYR A 73 -8.74 12.18 2.16
CA TYR A 73 -8.80 11.02 1.27
C TYR A 73 -10.23 10.58 1.01
N LEU A 74 -11.08 10.57 2.03
CA LEU A 74 -12.50 10.21 1.88
C LEU A 74 -13.27 11.21 0.99
N GLU A 75 -12.98 12.50 1.08
CA GLU A 75 -13.51 13.49 0.14
C GLU A 75 -13.03 13.21 -1.30
N GLY A 76 -11.77 12.87 -1.48
CA GLY A 76 -11.23 12.41 -2.75
C GLY A 76 -11.94 11.16 -3.28
N ALA A 77 -12.19 10.19 -2.41
CA ALA A 77 -12.91 8.94 -2.72
C ALA A 77 -14.35 9.21 -3.15
N ARG A 78 -15.10 10.02 -2.39
CA ARG A 78 -16.48 10.39 -2.71
C ARG A 78 -16.57 11.13 -4.04
N ARG A 79 -15.59 11.98 -4.35
CA ARG A 79 -15.55 12.76 -5.60
C ARG A 79 -15.23 11.91 -6.82
N ARG A 80 -14.24 11.00 -6.71
CA ARG A 80 -13.68 10.24 -7.84
C ARG A 80 -14.29 8.86 -8.01
N ARG A 81 -14.69 8.22 -6.91
CA ARG A 81 -15.07 6.80 -6.86
C ARG A 81 -16.42 6.59 -6.18
N SER A 82 -17.37 7.51 -6.47
CA SER A 82 -18.77 7.35 -6.06
C SER A 82 -19.42 6.16 -6.77
N HIS A 83 -20.13 5.32 -6.00
CA HIS A 83 -20.89 4.20 -6.53
C HIS A 83 -22.08 3.88 -5.60
N PRO A 84 -23.25 3.44 -6.11
CA PRO A 84 -24.43 3.16 -5.26
C PRO A 84 -24.19 2.14 -4.14
N ASN A 85 -23.25 1.21 -4.37
CA ASN A 85 -22.90 0.15 -3.41
C ASN A 85 -21.72 0.53 -2.51
N ILE A 86 -21.28 1.79 -2.45
CA ILE A 86 -20.17 2.21 -1.59
C ILE A 86 -20.63 3.28 -0.61
N ALA A 87 -20.33 3.07 0.67
CA ALA A 87 -20.33 4.11 1.70
C ALA A 87 -18.89 4.36 2.16
N TYR A 88 -18.51 5.65 2.32
CA TYR A 88 -17.20 6.03 2.87
C TYR A 88 -17.38 6.66 4.24
N GLU A 89 -16.68 6.12 5.24
CA GLU A 89 -16.81 6.51 6.64
C GLU A 89 -15.45 6.89 7.24
N HIS A 90 -15.41 7.99 7.97
CA HIS A 90 -14.23 8.36 8.77
C HIS A 90 -14.14 7.50 10.02
N GLY A 91 -12.95 6.92 10.29
CA GLY A 91 -12.75 6.09 11.46
C GLY A 91 -11.33 5.60 11.65
N ASP A 92 -11.03 5.22 12.90
CA ASP A 92 -9.78 4.56 13.25
C ASP A 92 -9.91 3.05 13.05
N VAL A 93 -9.13 2.50 12.14
CA VAL A 93 -9.16 1.08 11.78
C VAL A 93 -8.62 0.17 12.90
N ARG A 94 -8.01 0.75 13.94
CA ARG A 94 -7.56 0.02 15.14
C ARG A 94 -8.70 -0.24 16.12
N HIS A 95 -9.80 0.51 16.01
CA HIS A 95 -10.98 0.47 16.89
C HIS A 95 -12.25 0.70 16.06
N MET A 96 -12.62 -0.31 15.27
CA MET A 96 -13.76 -0.18 14.36
C MET A 96 -15.09 -0.31 15.10
N ARG A 97 -16.03 0.60 14.81
CA ARG A 97 -17.34 0.69 15.48
C ARG A 97 -18.38 -0.32 14.97
N PHE A 98 -17.98 -1.26 14.13
CA PHE A 98 -18.87 -2.30 13.62
C PHE A 98 -19.01 -3.45 14.60
N ASP A 99 -20.18 -4.08 14.57
CA ASP A 99 -20.45 -5.28 15.36
C ASP A 99 -19.54 -6.44 14.94
N THR A 100 -19.34 -7.39 15.85
CA THR A 100 -18.68 -8.66 15.54
C THR A 100 -19.48 -9.39 14.45
N ASP A 101 -18.78 -10.06 13.53
CA ASP A 101 -19.38 -10.91 12.48
C ASP A 101 -20.28 -10.14 11.49
N PHE A 102 -20.12 -8.84 11.35
CA PHE A 102 -20.98 -8.00 10.51
C PHE A 102 -20.70 -8.15 9.01
N PHE A 103 -19.42 -8.33 8.61
CA PHE A 103 -19.01 -8.39 7.21
C PHE A 103 -18.77 -9.83 6.73
N ASP A 104 -18.96 -10.05 5.42
CA ASP A 104 -18.55 -11.29 4.75
C ASP A 104 -17.04 -11.31 4.50
N ALA A 105 -16.44 -10.13 4.32
CA ALA A 105 -15.00 -9.98 4.16
C ALA A 105 -14.51 -8.62 4.70
N ALA A 106 -13.27 -8.60 5.21
CA ALA A 106 -12.52 -7.38 5.50
C ALA A 106 -11.20 -7.39 4.71
N VAL A 107 -10.94 -6.33 3.98
CA VAL A 107 -9.77 -6.23 3.10
C VAL A 107 -8.99 -4.95 3.33
N SER A 108 -7.71 -4.93 2.94
CA SER A 108 -6.86 -3.74 2.99
C SER A 108 -5.77 -3.83 1.93
N THR A 109 -5.52 -2.76 1.20
CA THR A 109 -4.39 -2.69 0.26
C THR A 109 -3.52 -1.47 0.52
N LEU A 110 -2.20 -1.66 0.53
CA LEU A 110 -1.18 -0.60 0.60
C LEU A 110 -1.27 0.27 1.87
N ALA A 111 -1.83 -0.24 2.95
CA ALA A 111 -2.01 0.50 4.19
C ALA A 111 -1.38 -0.19 5.41
N LEU A 112 -1.47 -1.51 5.52
CA LEU A 112 -0.99 -2.24 6.69
C LEU A 112 0.53 -2.14 6.90
N ASP A 113 1.28 -1.78 5.87
CA ASP A 113 2.72 -1.55 5.91
C ASP A 113 3.10 -0.20 6.54
N VAL A 114 2.16 0.71 6.70
CA VAL A 114 2.37 2.04 7.29
C VAL A 114 1.70 2.23 8.66
N ILE A 115 0.81 1.34 9.06
CA ILE A 115 0.13 1.39 10.36
C ILE A 115 1.01 0.71 11.42
N PRO A 116 1.39 1.39 12.52
CA PRO A 116 2.26 0.81 13.54
C PRO A 116 1.65 -0.40 14.24
N GLU A 117 0.38 -0.34 14.61
CA GLU A 117 -0.33 -1.35 15.40
C GLU A 117 -1.04 -2.39 14.50
N ILE A 118 -0.33 -2.93 13.53
CA ILE A 118 -0.87 -3.86 12.53
C ILE A 118 -1.58 -5.08 13.14
N GLU A 119 -1.05 -5.64 14.23
CA GLU A 119 -1.68 -6.79 14.90
C GLU A 119 -3.09 -6.45 15.39
N GLN A 120 -3.28 -5.24 15.91
CA GLN A 120 -4.57 -4.75 16.37
C GLN A 120 -5.53 -4.55 15.20
N VAL A 121 -5.07 -3.97 14.09
CA VAL A 121 -5.90 -3.79 12.89
C VAL A 121 -6.36 -5.13 12.33
N VAL A 122 -5.46 -6.11 12.20
CA VAL A 122 -5.83 -7.44 11.68
C VAL A 122 -6.74 -8.20 12.63
N ALA A 123 -6.57 -8.02 13.95
CA ALA A 123 -7.49 -8.57 14.94
C ALA A 123 -8.90 -7.95 14.82
N GLU A 124 -8.99 -6.65 14.59
CA GLU A 124 -10.26 -5.97 14.32
C GLU A 124 -10.89 -6.43 12.98
N MET A 125 -10.10 -6.56 11.91
CA MET A 125 -10.56 -7.14 10.64
C MET A 125 -11.17 -8.52 10.86
N LYS A 126 -10.49 -9.38 11.64
CA LYS A 126 -11.01 -10.70 12.01
C LYS A 126 -12.30 -10.59 12.81
N ARG A 127 -12.36 -9.71 13.84
CA ARG A 127 -13.53 -9.57 14.73
C ARG A 127 -14.79 -9.17 13.96
N VAL A 128 -14.68 -8.21 13.06
CA VAL A 128 -15.85 -7.72 12.29
C VAL A 128 -16.26 -8.63 11.14
N THR A 129 -15.44 -9.63 10.81
CA THR A 129 -15.71 -10.59 9.74
C THR A 129 -16.34 -11.85 10.32
N ARG A 130 -17.47 -12.31 9.74
CA ARG A 130 -18.19 -13.48 10.21
C ARG A 130 -17.37 -14.79 10.11
N PRO A 131 -17.70 -15.83 10.88
CA PRO A 131 -17.14 -17.16 10.70
C PRO A 131 -17.23 -17.64 9.23
N GLY A 132 -16.15 -18.21 8.73
CA GLY A 132 -15.99 -18.58 7.31
C GLY A 132 -15.77 -17.41 6.35
N GLY A 133 -15.82 -16.17 6.84
CA GLY A 133 -15.56 -14.96 6.05
C GLY A 133 -14.06 -14.76 5.74
N VAL A 134 -13.77 -13.87 4.80
CA VAL A 134 -12.45 -13.65 4.25
C VAL A 134 -11.79 -12.44 4.93
N VAL A 135 -10.54 -12.60 5.37
CA VAL A 135 -9.64 -11.48 5.70
C VAL A 135 -8.48 -11.51 4.71
N ALA A 136 -8.28 -10.42 3.96
CA ALA A 136 -7.22 -10.36 2.96
C ALA A 136 -6.54 -8.99 2.93
N SER A 137 -5.25 -8.98 2.60
CA SER A 137 -4.54 -7.72 2.36
C SER A 137 -3.45 -7.85 1.31
N ALA A 138 -3.01 -6.70 0.80
CA ALA A 138 -1.82 -6.58 -0.02
C ALA A 138 -0.89 -5.54 0.58
N VAL A 139 0.38 -5.90 0.76
CA VAL A 139 1.44 -4.96 1.12
C VAL A 139 2.55 -4.99 0.09
N THR A 140 3.29 -3.90 0.03
CA THR A 140 4.43 -3.75 -0.86
C THR A 140 5.58 -4.67 -0.42
N GLN A 141 6.20 -5.39 -1.36
CA GLN A 141 7.46 -6.08 -1.09
C GLN A 141 8.63 -5.11 -1.34
N PHE A 142 9.01 -4.35 -0.33
CA PHE A 142 10.09 -3.36 -0.45
C PHE A 142 11.48 -3.95 -0.71
N LEU A 143 11.74 -5.17 -0.28
CA LEU A 143 13.04 -5.79 -0.49
C LEU A 143 13.06 -6.58 -1.81
N GLY A 144 13.69 -6.00 -2.82
CA GLY A 144 13.86 -6.61 -4.15
C GLY A 144 12.58 -6.75 -4.95
N GLY A 145 11.48 -6.14 -4.52
CA GLY A 145 10.20 -6.18 -5.20
C GLY A 145 9.78 -4.86 -5.84
N MET A 146 10.59 -3.81 -5.67
CA MET A 146 10.28 -2.47 -6.19
C MET A 146 11.50 -1.84 -6.88
N PRO A 147 11.92 -2.34 -8.05
CA PRO A 147 13.13 -1.86 -8.72
C PRO A 147 13.19 -0.34 -8.92
N ALA A 148 12.04 0.32 -9.17
CA ALA A 148 11.97 1.76 -9.25
C ALA A 148 12.41 2.46 -7.96
N PHE A 149 11.99 1.95 -6.81
CA PHE A 149 12.41 2.46 -5.49
C PHE A 149 13.81 2.00 -5.11
N ASP A 150 14.14 0.75 -5.42
CA ASP A 150 15.46 0.17 -5.12
C ASP A 150 16.57 0.95 -5.82
N LEU A 151 16.34 1.47 -7.02
CA LEU A 151 17.29 2.31 -7.74
C LEU A 151 17.64 3.58 -6.95
N VAL A 152 16.64 4.28 -6.41
CA VAL A 152 16.87 5.50 -5.61
C VAL A 152 17.47 5.17 -4.25
N ILE A 153 16.89 4.18 -3.55
CA ILE A 153 17.28 3.86 -2.18
C ILE A 153 18.70 3.27 -2.13
N ASN A 154 19.05 2.37 -3.06
CA ASN A 154 20.38 1.77 -3.08
C ASN A 154 21.44 2.77 -3.55
N THR A 155 21.12 3.64 -4.52
CA THR A 155 22.01 4.74 -4.91
C THR A 155 22.24 5.70 -3.75
N GLY A 156 21.16 6.11 -3.09
CA GLY A 156 21.25 6.98 -1.92
C GLY A 156 22.04 6.33 -0.77
N ALA A 157 21.82 5.03 -0.51
CA ALA A 157 22.51 4.31 0.58
C ALA A 157 24.03 4.16 0.37
N VAL A 158 24.50 4.20 -0.87
CA VAL A 158 25.94 4.21 -1.17
C VAL A 158 26.57 5.59 -0.94
N LEU A 159 25.79 6.64 -1.18
CA LEU A 159 26.26 8.03 -1.13
C LEU A 159 26.00 8.69 0.22
N GLU A 160 24.90 8.33 0.91
CA GLU A 160 24.39 9.03 2.09
C GLU A 160 23.92 8.06 3.19
N THR A 161 24.37 8.29 4.42
CA THR A 161 24.09 7.42 5.57
C THR A 161 22.60 7.37 5.95
N ASP A 162 21.82 8.42 5.70
CA ASP A 162 20.40 8.45 6.03
C ASP A 162 19.59 7.50 5.14
N PHE A 163 20.00 7.33 3.89
CA PHE A 163 19.41 6.32 3.00
C PHE A 163 19.80 4.89 3.42
N ASP A 164 21.00 4.66 3.92
CA ASP A 164 21.39 3.34 4.48
C ASP A 164 20.55 3.01 5.73
N ARG A 165 20.28 4.00 6.57
CA ARG A 165 19.37 3.85 7.72
C ARG A 165 17.95 3.53 7.27
N LEU A 166 17.41 4.21 6.25
CA LEU A 166 16.10 3.95 5.66
C LEU A 166 16.01 2.52 5.12
N ARG A 167 17.01 2.08 4.38
CA ARG A 167 17.12 0.72 3.84
C ARG A 167 17.11 -0.33 4.95
N SER A 168 17.94 -0.14 5.98
CA SER A 168 18.06 -1.04 7.12
C SER A 168 16.76 -1.13 7.93
N MET A 169 16.08 0.00 8.13
CA MET A 169 14.78 0.04 8.81
C MET A 169 13.71 -0.77 8.05
N ARG A 170 13.68 -0.64 6.72
CA ARG A 170 12.76 -1.43 5.88
C ARG A 170 13.09 -2.92 5.92
N ALA A 171 14.38 -3.28 5.86
CA ALA A 171 14.82 -4.66 5.96
C ALA A 171 14.44 -5.33 7.29
N GLY A 172 14.36 -4.58 8.38
CA GLY A 172 13.97 -5.09 9.71
C GLY A 172 12.48 -5.42 9.86
N ARG A 173 11.62 -5.00 8.95
CA ARG A 173 10.17 -5.25 9.06
C ARG A 173 9.79 -6.60 8.47
N GLN A 174 9.42 -7.55 9.33
CA GLN A 174 9.01 -8.91 8.90
C GLN A 174 7.85 -8.92 7.91
N LEU A 175 6.95 -7.93 7.98
CA LEU A 175 5.80 -7.82 7.08
C LEU A 175 6.19 -7.76 5.60
N PHE A 176 7.37 -7.20 5.29
CA PHE A 176 7.89 -7.08 3.93
C PHE A 176 8.61 -8.32 3.41
N TRP A 177 8.80 -9.33 4.28
CA TRP A 177 9.41 -10.58 3.91
C TRP A 177 8.37 -11.58 3.37
N PRO A 178 8.78 -12.53 2.51
CA PRO A 178 7.93 -13.64 2.13
C PRO A 178 7.36 -14.37 3.35
N ASN A 179 6.05 -14.60 3.35
CA ASN A 179 5.26 -15.17 4.45
C ASN A 179 5.17 -14.32 5.73
N GLY A 180 5.61 -13.06 5.70
CA GLY A 180 5.51 -12.17 6.86
C GLY A 180 4.07 -11.92 7.28
N GLN A 181 3.20 -11.58 6.32
CA GLN A 181 1.78 -11.42 6.58
C GLN A 181 1.12 -12.75 6.98
N ALA A 182 1.42 -13.84 6.26
CA ALA A 182 0.84 -15.14 6.56
C ALA A 182 1.18 -15.62 7.99
N THR A 183 2.37 -15.30 8.48
CA THR A 183 2.77 -15.59 9.86
C THR A 183 1.92 -14.80 10.85
N LEU A 184 1.71 -13.51 10.60
CA LEU A 184 0.85 -12.67 11.42
C LEU A 184 -0.61 -13.14 11.40
N TRP A 185 -1.17 -13.45 10.22
CA TRP A 185 -2.53 -13.97 10.08
C TRP A 185 -2.77 -15.25 10.89
N ARG A 186 -1.83 -16.21 10.81
CA ARG A 186 -1.90 -17.43 11.63
C ARG A 186 -1.77 -17.16 13.12
N LYS A 187 -0.90 -16.23 13.53
CA LYS A 187 -0.75 -15.81 14.92
C LYS A 187 -2.06 -15.25 15.50
N ILE A 188 -2.81 -14.49 14.69
CA ILE A 188 -4.12 -13.93 15.07
C ILE A 188 -5.23 -14.99 15.03
N GLY A 189 -4.95 -16.18 14.53
CA GLY A 189 -5.86 -17.32 14.51
C GLY A 189 -6.80 -17.31 13.29
N LEU A 190 -6.36 -16.78 12.16
CA LEU A 190 -6.97 -17.05 10.87
C LEU A 190 -6.51 -18.42 10.34
N VAL A 191 -7.38 -19.13 9.61
CA VAL A 191 -7.12 -20.45 9.04
C VAL A 191 -7.06 -20.36 7.50
N ASP A 192 -6.62 -21.44 6.86
CA ASP A 192 -6.46 -21.52 5.40
C ASP A 192 -5.65 -20.35 4.81
N VAL A 193 -4.62 -19.95 5.57
CA VAL A 193 -3.82 -18.77 5.24
C VAL A 193 -2.88 -19.06 4.08
N THR A 194 -3.04 -18.32 3.01
CA THR A 194 -2.15 -18.32 1.84
C THR A 194 -1.56 -16.93 1.62
N GLU A 195 -0.30 -16.88 1.19
CA GLU A 195 0.35 -15.64 0.78
C GLU A 195 1.09 -15.88 -0.54
N ILE A 196 0.85 -15.01 -1.51
CA ILE A 196 1.46 -15.12 -2.84
C ILE A 196 1.98 -13.78 -3.32
N PRO A 197 3.03 -13.76 -4.16
CA PRO A 197 3.42 -12.55 -4.87
C PRO A 197 2.43 -12.23 -5.99
N VAL A 198 2.17 -10.93 -6.16
CA VAL A 198 1.48 -10.35 -7.31
C VAL A 198 2.40 -9.28 -7.88
N VAL A 199 2.61 -9.30 -9.18
CA VAL A 199 3.43 -8.31 -9.89
C VAL A 199 2.52 -7.48 -10.78
N VAL A 200 2.70 -6.17 -10.73
CA VAL A 200 2.06 -5.20 -11.63
C VAL A 200 3.12 -4.30 -12.25
N ASP A 201 2.84 -3.76 -13.40
CA ASP A 201 3.72 -2.79 -14.04
C ASP A 201 3.40 -1.37 -13.56
N CYS A 202 4.47 -0.60 -13.33
CA CYS A 202 4.40 0.82 -13.05
C CYS A 202 5.15 1.59 -14.14
N GLU A 203 4.43 2.40 -14.90
CA GLU A 203 4.96 3.13 -16.04
C GLU A 203 5.30 4.57 -15.66
N TYR A 204 6.41 5.04 -16.21
CA TYR A 204 6.88 6.42 -16.13
C TYR A 204 7.13 6.93 -17.53
N ALA A 205 6.60 8.11 -17.86
CA ALA A 205 6.70 8.69 -19.20
C ALA A 205 8.12 9.20 -19.53
N SER A 206 8.89 9.56 -18.51
CA SER A 206 10.25 10.11 -18.63
C SER A 206 10.99 10.01 -17.31
N PHE A 207 12.29 10.33 -17.29
CA PHE A 207 13.03 10.47 -16.04
C PHE A 207 12.43 11.56 -15.13
N ALA A 208 11.97 12.66 -15.66
CA ALA A 208 11.35 13.71 -14.86
C ALA A 208 10.09 13.22 -14.14
N ASP A 209 9.22 12.46 -14.83
CA ASP A 209 8.04 11.84 -14.23
C ASP A 209 8.41 10.80 -13.16
N TYR A 210 9.44 9.99 -13.41
CA TYR A 210 9.98 9.05 -12.45
C TYR A 210 10.55 9.76 -11.22
N TRP A 211 11.37 10.80 -11.42
CA TRP A 211 12.03 11.53 -10.33
C TRP A 211 11.05 12.29 -9.44
N ALA A 212 9.99 12.87 -10.04
CA ALA A 212 8.92 13.55 -9.31
C ALA A 212 8.24 12.63 -8.26
N THR A 213 8.21 11.32 -8.48
CA THR A 213 7.74 10.36 -7.48
C THR A 213 8.49 10.46 -6.15
N PHE A 214 9.76 10.85 -6.19
CA PHE A 214 10.65 10.90 -5.03
C PHE A 214 10.92 12.31 -4.51
N THR A 215 10.55 13.34 -5.26
CA THR A 215 10.67 14.75 -4.82
C THR A 215 9.34 15.32 -4.33
N ASP A 216 8.24 14.92 -4.97
CA ASP A 216 6.91 15.51 -4.74
C ASP A 216 5.96 14.55 -4.03
N GLY A 217 6.28 13.25 -4.01
CA GLY A 217 5.46 12.21 -3.42
C GLY A 217 5.47 12.23 -1.88
N PRO A 218 4.49 11.57 -1.26
CA PRO A 218 4.50 11.34 0.18
C PRO A 218 5.46 10.20 0.55
N GLY A 219 5.93 10.19 1.79
CA GLY A 219 6.60 9.03 2.37
C GLY A 219 8.07 9.21 2.71
N SER A 220 8.63 8.16 3.31
CA SER A 220 9.97 8.22 3.91
C SER A 220 11.11 8.41 2.91
N THR A 221 10.96 7.93 1.68
CA THR A 221 12.00 8.12 0.64
C THR A 221 12.10 9.60 0.27
N THR A 222 10.95 10.23 0.00
CA THR A 222 10.88 11.67 -0.29
C THR A 222 11.40 12.50 0.89
N SER A 223 10.92 12.21 2.11
CA SER A 223 11.37 12.94 3.31
C SER A 223 12.88 12.83 3.52
N THR A 224 13.46 11.65 3.30
CA THR A 224 14.91 11.43 3.40
C THR A 224 15.66 12.22 2.31
N LEU A 225 15.18 12.15 1.06
CA LEU A 225 15.81 12.83 -0.07
C LEU A 225 15.77 14.35 0.08
N MET A 226 14.63 14.90 0.49
CA MET A 226 14.42 16.34 0.63
C MET A 226 15.10 16.95 1.86
N ALA A 227 15.51 16.11 2.82
CA ALA A 227 16.32 16.56 3.98
C ALA A 227 17.82 16.72 3.66
N LEU A 228 18.28 16.20 2.52
CA LEU A 228 19.67 16.34 2.08
C LEU A 228 19.99 17.76 1.56
N SER A 229 21.28 18.09 1.53
CA SER A 229 21.75 19.28 0.82
C SER A 229 21.48 19.17 -0.69
N ASP A 230 21.43 20.32 -1.37
CA ASP A 230 21.23 20.38 -2.81
C ASP A 230 22.31 19.61 -3.58
N ASP A 231 23.57 19.68 -3.13
CA ASP A 231 24.70 18.96 -3.75
C ASP A 231 24.54 17.43 -3.59
N ALA A 232 24.19 16.96 -2.39
CA ALA A 232 23.97 15.53 -2.15
C ALA A 232 22.79 15.01 -2.95
N ARG A 233 21.67 15.74 -2.96
CA ARG A 233 20.49 15.40 -3.75
C ARG A 233 20.79 15.37 -5.25
N GLY A 234 21.51 16.39 -5.77
CA GLY A 234 21.95 16.44 -7.17
C GLY A 234 22.87 15.26 -7.57
N SER A 235 23.76 14.85 -6.65
CA SER A 235 24.61 13.67 -6.86
C SER A 235 23.77 12.40 -6.97
N ILE A 236 22.79 12.20 -6.09
CA ILE A 236 21.87 11.05 -6.15
C ILE A 236 21.08 11.08 -7.46
N GLU A 237 20.50 12.24 -7.81
CA GLU A 237 19.74 12.41 -9.05
C GLU A 237 20.55 12.02 -10.28
N GLN A 238 21.79 12.48 -10.38
CA GLN A 238 22.67 12.15 -11.51
C GLN A 238 22.90 10.64 -11.66
N HIS A 239 23.17 9.93 -10.57
CA HIS A 239 23.41 8.48 -10.60
C HIS A 239 22.12 7.69 -10.87
N VAL A 240 21.01 8.10 -10.25
CA VAL A 240 19.70 7.53 -10.49
C VAL A 240 19.26 7.72 -11.94
N ARG A 241 19.52 8.92 -12.50
CA ARG A 241 19.24 9.20 -13.92
C ARG A 241 20.04 8.27 -14.83
N ALA A 242 21.30 8.06 -14.57
CA ALA A 242 22.12 7.12 -15.35
C ALA A 242 21.55 5.70 -15.30
N GLY A 243 21.12 5.24 -14.11
CA GLY A 243 20.48 3.94 -13.91
C GLY A 243 19.11 3.84 -14.61
N TYR A 244 18.29 4.89 -14.59
CA TYR A 244 17.00 4.95 -15.30
C TYR A 244 17.19 4.90 -16.82
N LEU A 245 18.12 5.66 -17.37
CA LEU A 245 18.35 5.75 -18.80
C LEU A 245 19.05 4.50 -19.38
N VAL A 246 19.91 3.85 -18.62
CA VAL A 246 20.68 2.65 -19.03
C VAL A 246 21.39 2.87 -20.39
N GLY A 247 21.89 4.08 -20.64
CA GLY A 247 22.52 4.47 -21.89
C GLY A 247 21.58 4.74 -23.07
N LEU A 248 20.27 4.70 -22.85
CA LEU A 248 19.25 5.01 -23.87
C LEU A 248 18.79 6.48 -23.77
N PRO A 249 18.17 7.05 -24.81
CA PRO A 249 17.50 8.34 -24.74
C PRO A 249 16.43 8.37 -23.64
N ASP A 250 16.15 9.58 -23.11
CA ASP A 250 15.04 9.75 -22.17
C ASP A 250 13.70 9.42 -22.82
N GLY A 251 12.80 8.79 -22.06
CA GLY A 251 11.52 8.36 -22.56
C GLY A 251 10.84 7.34 -21.61
N PRO A 252 9.74 6.73 -22.05
CA PRO A 252 8.96 5.84 -21.21
C PRO A 252 9.75 4.63 -20.70
N ARG A 253 9.52 4.28 -19.44
CA ARG A 253 10.04 3.06 -18.78
C ARG A 253 8.94 2.42 -17.96
N SER A 254 8.91 1.09 -17.95
CA SER A 254 8.07 0.28 -17.08
C SER A 254 8.95 -0.45 -16.05
N PHE A 255 8.52 -0.41 -14.81
CA PHE A 255 9.14 -1.15 -13.71
C PHE A 255 8.14 -2.12 -13.11
N PRO A 256 8.50 -3.40 -12.95
CA PRO A 256 7.67 -4.32 -12.19
C PRO A 256 7.61 -3.90 -10.73
N MET A 257 6.43 -3.99 -10.11
CA MET A 257 6.23 -3.78 -8.68
C MET A 257 5.58 -5.01 -8.09
N MET A 258 6.20 -5.57 -7.07
CA MET A 258 5.74 -6.78 -6.40
C MET A 258 5.01 -6.43 -5.12
N PHE A 259 3.84 -7.02 -4.97
CA PHE A 259 3.02 -6.98 -3.76
C PHE A 259 2.87 -8.38 -3.20
N ARG A 260 2.78 -8.49 -1.87
CA ARG A 260 2.41 -9.72 -1.18
C ARG A 260 0.93 -9.69 -0.85
N VAL A 261 0.18 -10.57 -1.46
CA VAL A 261 -1.26 -10.73 -1.19
C VAL A 261 -1.44 -11.91 -0.25
N VAL A 262 -1.97 -11.63 0.93
CA VAL A 262 -2.37 -12.64 1.91
C VAL A 262 -3.88 -12.76 1.95
N ARG A 263 -4.38 -13.98 2.13
CA ARG A 263 -5.78 -14.32 2.37
C ARG A 263 -5.87 -15.37 3.45
N GLY A 264 -6.80 -15.21 4.37
CA GLY A 264 -7.16 -16.22 5.38
C GLY A 264 -8.66 -16.22 5.62
N LEU A 265 -9.15 -17.23 6.32
CA LEU A 265 -10.55 -17.37 6.74
C LEU A 265 -10.68 -17.17 8.25
N VAL A 266 -11.77 -16.57 8.67
CA VAL A 266 -12.18 -16.58 10.07
C VAL A 266 -12.63 -18.01 10.41
N PRO A 267 -12.14 -18.63 11.50
CA PRO A 267 -12.60 -19.97 11.91
C PRO A 267 -14.12 -20.02 12.10
N ALA A 268 -14.71 -21.21 11.78
CA ALA A 268 -16.13 -21.48 11.96
C ALA A 268 -16.52 -21.57 13.44
#